data_6844a9e47c262d57fa5237eb5179aa10
#
_entry.id   6844a9e47c262d57fa5237eb5179aa10
#
_cell.length_a   1.000
_cell.length_b   1.000
_cell.length_c   1.000
_cell.angle_alpha   90.00
_cell.angle_beta   90.00
_cell.angle_gamma   90.00
#
_symmetry.space_group_name_H-M   'P 1'
#
loop_
_entity.id
_entity.type
_entity.pdbx_description
1 polymer ?
#
loop_
_entity_poly.entity_id
_entity_poly.type
_entity_poly.pdbx_seq_one_letter_code
_entity_poly.pdbx_strand_id
1 'polypeptide(L)'
;MTAVQSSIALGFFDGVHTAHRTIIETAVRKAEMRGLRPVVLTFDKAPSEVLFGSAPPYITTLEEKERLINALGAQMCLMHTSRSLLSMTAEEFAEKILVQKYNAAEVTCGFNYRFGSAGSGDTQLLTKLGKRFGFNVTVVGERISGGETVSSSRIRTLISSGRIEEANILLGRSFSISGTVEHGKRLGRTIGFPTANVYPQSGALLPMSGVYETVVEINGERLSAITNTGTNPTVGKETLRMETYIPSAEVDLYGKRITVEFVRFIRPEKKFSDLEALKRQIREDLNGIAAFNNKKI
;
A
#
# COMPACT_ATOMS: atom_id res chain seq x y z
N MET A 1 12.26 13.58 -33.97
CA MET A 1 10.98 13.12 -33.42
C MET A 1 10.70 13.92 -32.17
N THR A 2 9.61 14.68 -32.13
CA THR A 2 9.18 15.39 -30.91
C THR A 2 8.84 14.35 -29.84
N ALA A 3 9.40 14.49 -28.63
CA ALA A 3 9.12 13.59 -27.54
C ALA A 3 7.60 13.58 -27.24
N VAL A 4 7.03 12.38 -27.05
CA VAL A 4 5.58 12.23 -26.74
C VAL A 4 5.26 12.98 -25.45
N GLN A 5 4.24 13.82 -25.49
CA GLN A 5 3.76 14.54 -24.32
C GLN A 5 3.14 13.60 -23.27
N SER A 6 3.09 14.05 -22.02
CA SER A 6 2.60 13.23 -20.90
C SER A 6 1.31 13.79 -20.29
N SER A 7 0.46 12.87 -19.83
CA SER A 7 -0.61 13.14 -18.86
C SER A 7 -0.16 12.60 -17.50
N ILE A 8 0.05 13.50 -16.54
CA ILE A 8 0.74 13.21 -15.29
C ILE A 8 -0.25 13.23 -14.11
N ALA A 9 -0.31 12.16 -13.34
CA ALA A 9 -0.91 12.15 -12.00
C ALA A 9 0.16 12.48 -10.96
N LEU A 10 -0.08 13.51 -10.12
CA LEU A 10 0.83 13.95 -9.07
C LEU A 10 0.36 13.54 -7.70
N GLY A 11 1.24 12.89 -6.93
CA GLY A 11 0.96 12.51 -5.55
C GLY A 11 1.99 11.57 -4.96
N PHE A 12 1.93 11.35 -3.65
CA PHE A 12 2.75 10.32 -2.98
C PHE A 12 2.17 8.91 -3.16
N PHE A 13 0.85 8.80 -3.28
CA PHE A 13 0.10 7.59 -3.59
C PHE A 13 0.37 6.40 -2.66
N ASP A 14 0.69 6.64 -1.38
CA ASP A 14 0.82 5.55 -0.44
C ASP A 14 -0.53 4.86 -0.20
N GLY A 15 -0.53 3.54 -0.39
CA GLY A 15 -1.73 2.71 -0.33
C GLY A 15 -2.53 2.64 -1.62
N VAL A 16 -2.32 3.50 -2.62
CA VAL A 16 -3.11 3.55 -3.89
C VAL A 16 -4.60 3.32 -3.62
N HIS A 17 -5.14 4.02 -2.62
CA HIS A 17 -6.53 3.91 -2.17
C HIS A 17 -7.54 4.47 -3.18
N THR A 18 -8.83 4.28 -2.95
CA THR A 18 -9.87 4.63 -3.91
C THR A 18 -9.83 6.10 -4.39
N ALA A 19 -9.46 7.07 -3.52
CA ALA A 19 -9.27 8.46 -3.96
C ALA A 19 -8.01 8.62 -4.85
N HIS A 20 -6.90 7.93 -4.55
CA HIS A 20 -5.72 7.91 -5.41
C HIS A 20 -6.01 7.31 -6.77
N ARG A 21 -6.78 6.21 -6.82
CA ARG A 21 -7.20 5.58 -8.08
C ARG A 21 -7.95 6.55 -8.97
N THR A 22 -8.90 7.33 -8.42
CA THR A 22 -9.64 8.34 -9.19
C THR A 22 -8.70 9.37 -9.84
N ILE A 23 -7.63 9.81 -9.16
CA ILE A 23 -6.64 10.74 -9.71
C ILE A 23 -5.88 10.08 -10.87
N ILE A 24 -5.40 8.85 -10.67
CA ILE A 24 -4.62 8.11 -11.67
C ILE A 24 -5.48 7.78 -12.89
N GLU A 25 -6.69 7.22 -12.69
CA GLU A 25 -7.63 6.89 -13.76
C GLU A 25 -8.06 8.13 -14.57
N THR A 26 -8.15 9.30 -13.92
CA THR A 26 -8.42 10.57 -14.63
C THR A 26 -7.25 10.95 -15.53
N ALA A 27 -6.00 10.80 -15.06
CA ALA A 27 -4.82 11.07 -15.88
C ALA A 27 -4.70 10.09 -17.05
N VAL A 28 -4.96 8.79 -16.82
CA VAL A 28 -4.95 7.74 -17.85
C VAL A 28 -6.00 8.05 -18.94
N ARG A 29 -7.23 8.30 -18.55
CA ARG A 29 -8.31 8.65 -19.50
C ARG A 29 -7.97 9.87 -20.36
N LYS A 30 -7.37 10.90 -19.76
CA LYS A 30 -6.91 12.09 -20.52
C LYS A 30 -5.77 11.76 -21.47
N ALA A 31 -4.88 10.84 -21.08
CA ALA A 31 -3.83 10.36 -21.96
C ALA A 31 -4.40 9.64 -23.16
N GLU A 32 -5.35 8.73 -22.97
CA GLU A 32 -6.04 8.01 -24.05
C GLU A 32 -6.75 8.94 -25.02
N MET A 33 -7.53 9.91 -24.51
CA MET A 33 -8.27 10.86 -25.33
C MET A 33 -7.38 11.75 -26.22
N ARG A 34 -6.13 11.99 -25.84
CA ARG A 34 -5.22 12.93 -26.49
C ARG A 34 -3.96 12.28 -27.07
N GLY A 35 -3.83 10.96 -27.02
CA GLY A 35 -2.63 10.26 -27.49
C GLY A 35 -1.37 10.62 -26.69
N LEU A 36 -1.51 10.85 -25.36
CA LEU A 36 -0.43 11.19 -24.45
C LEU A 36 0.09 9.94 -23.72
N ARG A 37 1.28 10.02 -23.15
CA ARG A 37 1.81 8.97 -22.26
C ARG A 37 1.24 9.14 -20.86
N PRO A 38 0.54 8.15 -20.29
CA PRO A 38 0.04 8.19 -18.91
C PRO A 38 1.18 7.94 -17.91
N VAL A 39 1.42 8.88 -17.00
CA VAL A 39 2.51 8.87 -16.03
C VAL A 39 1.98 9.15 -14.63
N VAL A 40 2.41 8.38 -13.66
CA VAL A 40 2.26 8.71 -12.23
C VAL A 40 3.62 9.19 -11.72
N LEU A 41 3.69 10.44 -11.32
CA LEU A 41 4.90 11.02 -10.77
C LEU A 41 4.82 11.00 -9.23
N THR A 42 5.66 10.21 -8.61
CA THR A 42 5.69 9.98 -7.16
C THR A 42 7.13 9.95 -6.63
N PHE A 43 7.29 9.83 -5.32
CA PHE A 43 8.57 9.82 -4.63
C PHE A 43 8.97 8.41 -4.19
N ASP A 44 10.28 8.14 -4.15
CA ASP A 44 10.84 6.90 -3.59
C ASP A 44 10.68 6.82 -2.07
N LYS A 45 10.75 7.97 -1.39
CA LYS A 45 10.56 8.13 0.06
C LYS A 45 9.63 9.28 0.38
N ALA A 46 8.98 9.23 1.54
CA ALA A 46 8.18 10.35 2.00
C ALA A 46 9.06 11.60 2.22
N PRO A 47 8.62 12.79 1.76
CA PRO A 47 9.35 14.03 2.03
C PRO A 47 9.69 14.24 3.51
N SER A 48 8.80 13.82 4.43
CA SER A 48 9.03 13.89 5.88
C SER A 48 10.22 13.07 6.35
N GLU A 49 10.51 11.94 5.70
CA GLU A 49 11.67 11.10 6.03
C GLU A 49 12.98 11.82 5.78
N VAL A 50 13.07 12.57 4.67
CA VAL A 50 14.28 13.34 4.32
C VAL A 50 14.39 14.63 5.14
N LEU A 51 13.27 15.27 5.45
CA LEU A 51 13.25 16.55 6.19
C LEU A 51 13.39 16.35 7.70
N PHE A 52 12.77 15.32 8.27
CA PHE A 52 12.65 15.13 9.72
C PHE A 52 13.24 13.80 10.21
N GLY A 53 13.81 12.98 9.33
CA GLY A 53 14.41 11.68 9.67
C GLY A 53 13.40 10.58 9.99
N SER A 54 12.10 10.84 9.79
CA SER A 54 11.04 9.86 10.06
C SER A 54 9.87 9.99 9.09
N ALA A 55 9.23 8.86 8.80
CA ALA A 55 7.99 8.79 8.05
C ALA A 55 6.98 7.90 8.78
N PRO A 56 5.67 8.11 8.58
CA PRO A 56 4.67 7.12 8.98
C PRO A 56 4.94 5.78 8.27
N PRO A 57 4.61 4.63 8.89
CA PRO A 57 4.72 3.33 8.25
C PRO A 57 3.99 3.30 6.90
N TYR A 58 4.60 2.68 5.89
CA TYR A 58 4.04 2.64 4.54
C TYR A 58 2.94 1.59 4.42
N ILE A 59 1.82 1.97 3.81
CA ILE A 59 0.69 1.06 3.52
C ILE A 59 1.08 0.09 2.41
N THR A 60 1.87 0.56 1.43
CA THR A 60 2.37 -0.25 0.31
C THR A 60 3.87 -0.12 0.19
N THR A 61 4.55 -1.21 -0.13
CA THR A 61 5.94 -1.15 -0.61
C THR A 61 6.02 -0.44 -1.96
N LEU A 62 7.21 -0.01 -2.38
CA LEU A 62 7.40 0.60 -3.71
C LEU A 62 7.01 -0.37 -4.83
N GLU A 63 7.38 -1.63 -4.71
CA GLU A 63 7.05 -2.68 -5.67
C GLU A 63 5.53 -2.90 -5.79
N GLU A 64 4.83 -2.99 -4.66
CA GLU A 64 3.37 -3.09 -4.64
C GLU A 64 2.71 -1.84 -5.24
N LYS A 65 3.21 -0.64 -4.90
CA LYS A 65 2.73 0.63 -5.45
C LYS A 65 2.87 0.64 -6.97
N GLU A 66 4.03 0.22 -7.49
CA GLU A 66 4.27 0.13 -8.93
C GLU A 66 3.32 -0.84 -9.61
N ARG A 67 3.16 -2.04 -9.06
CA ARG A 67 2.22 -3.04 -9.57
C ARG A 67 0.79 -2.50 -9.64
N LEU A 68 0.33 -1.82 -8.59
CA LEU A 68 -1.01 -1.24 -8.52
C LEU A 68 -1.21 -0.10 -9.52
N ILE A 69 -0.21 0.76 -9.70
CA ILE A 69 -0.24 1.87 -10.66
C ILE A 69 -0.24 1.35 -12.09
N ASN A 70 0.63 0.37 -12.39
CA ASN A 70 0.70 -0.23 -13.72
C ASN A 70 -0.62 -0.95 -14.08
N ALA A 71 -1.27 -1.61 -13.12
CA ALA A 71 -2.59 -2.22 -13.31
C ALA A 71 -3.70 -1.20 -13.63
N LEU A 72 -3.50 0.08 -13.31
CA LEU A 72 -4.41 1.18 -13.70
C LEU A 72 -4.08 1.78 -15.09
N GLY A 73 -3.08 1.25 -15.79
CA GLY A 73 -2.69 1.70 -17.13
C GLY A 73 -1.72 2.87 -17.17
N ALA A 74 -1.07 3.21 -16.05
CA ALA A 74 -0.09 4.30 -15.99
C ALA A 74 1.31 3.78 -15.66
N GLN A 75 2.34 4.41 -16.21
CA GLN A 75 3.73 4.16 -15.86
C GLN A 75 4.10 4.92 -14.57
N MET A 76 4.60 4.21 -13.55
CA MET A 76 5.16 4.87 -12.37
C MET A 76 6.54 5.46 -12.69
N CYS A 77 6.70 6.75 -12.40
CA CYS A 77 7.98 7.44 -12.47
C CYS A 77 8.38 7.92 -11.07
N LEU A 78 9.47 7.37 -10.56
CA LEU A 78 10.00 7.73 -9.24
C LEU A 78 10.89 8.96 -9.32
N MET A 79 10.62 9.94 -8.48
CA MET A 79 11.55 11.02 -8.17
C MET A 79 12.36 10.64 -6.94
N HIS A 80 13.67 10.70 -7.06
CA HIS A 80 14.54 10.54 -5.89
C HIS A 80 14.34 11.71 -4.92
N THR A 81 13.85 11.40 -3.73
CA THR A 81 13.56 12.40 -2.69
C THR A 81 14.87 12.90 -2.10
N SER A 82 15.29 14.07 -2.51
CA SER A 82 16.53 14.72 -2.05
C SER A 82 16.23 16.12 -1.50
N ARG A 83 17.14 16.65 -0.68
CA ARG A 83 17.02 18.04 -0.19
C ARG A 83 16.96 19.03 -1.34
N SER A 84 17.72 18.83 -2.42
CA SER A 84 17.68 19.69 -3.60
C SER A 84 16.32 19.70 -4.30
N LEU A 85 15.66 18.54 -4.43
CA LEU A 85 14.31 18.46 -4.97
C LEU A 85 13.29 19.15 -4.06
N LEU A 86 13.40 18.93 -2.74
CA LEU A 86 12.47 19.50 -1.75
C LEU A 86 12.68 21.01 -1.52
N SER A 87 13.82 21.57 -1.92
CA SER A 87 14.09 23.02 -1.87
C SER A 87 13.68 23.77 -3.14
N MET A 88 13.30 23.07 -4.21
CA MET A 88 12.81 23.72 -5.43
C MET A 88 11.57 24.58 -5.15
N THR A 89 11.54 25.78 -5.72
CA THR A 89 10.31 26.60 -5.72
C THR A 89 9.20 25.89 -6.49
N ALA A 90 7.95 26.29 -6.28
CA ALA A 90 6.82 25.76 -7.04
C ALA A 90 6.98 26.03 -8.55
N GLU A 91 7.53 27.18 -8.91
CA GLU A 91 7.79 27.55 -10.31
C GLU A 91 8.89 26.67 -10.94
N GLU A 92 10.01 26.48 -10.25
CA GLU A 92 11.08 25.60 -10.71
C GLU A 92 10.62 24.15 -10.88
N PHE A 93 9.79 23.65 -9.96
CA PHE A 93 9.20 22.31 -10.09
C PHE A 93 8.34 22.21 -11.34
N ALA A 94 7.47 23.18 -11.58
CA ALA A 94 6.61 23.18 -12.75
C ALA A 94 7.43 23.25 -14.06
N GLU A 95 8.41 24.13 -14.12
CA GLU A 95 9.25 24.33 -15.31
C GLU A 95 10.19 23.14 -15.55
N LYS A 96 11.06 22.83 -14.55
CA LYS A 96 12.14 21.87 -14.74
C LYS A 96 11.64 20.42 -14.74
N ILE A 97 10.66 20.11 -13.85
CA ILE A 97 10.18 18.74 -13.71
C ILE A 97 9.00 18.48 -14.64
N LEU A 98 7.90 19.23 -14.53
CA LEU A 98 6.70 18.91 -15.32
C LEU A 98 6.91 19.16 -16.80
N VAL A 99 7.49 20.31 -17.18
CA VAL A 99 7.64 20.68 -18.59
C VAL A 99 8.91 20.09 -19.18
N GLN A 100 10.08 20.47 -18.68
CA GLN A 100 11.34 20.11 -19.33
C GLN A 100 11.63 18.61 -19.26
N LYS A 101 11.43 17.97 -18.09
CA LYS A 101 11.76 16.55 -17.91
C LYS A 101 10.66 15.61 -18.40
N TYR A 102 9.39 15.90 -18.10
CA TYR A 102 8.26 15.01 -18.40
C TYR A 102 7.38 15.45 -19.54
N ASN A 103 7.64 16.60 -20.18
CA ASN A 103 6.87 17.14 -21.31
C ASN A 103 5.35 17.11 -21.04
N ALA A 104 4.93 17.67 -19.91
CA ALA A 104 3.56 17.66 -19.45
C ALA A 104 2.62 18.43 -20.39
N ALA A 105 1.54 17.80 -20.83
CA ALA A 105 0.41 18.45 -21.48
C ALA A 105 -0.85 18.46 -20.60
N GLU A 106 -1.01 17.44 -19.76
CA GLU A 106 -2.07 17.30 -18.76
C GLU A 106 -1.46 16.96 -17.41
N VAL A 107 -1.95 17.59 -16.35
CA VAL A 107 -1.55 17.34 -14.96
C VAL A 107 -2.81 17.13 -14.12
N THR A 108 -2.88 16.02 -13.38
CA THR A 108 -4.01 15.71 -12.51
C THR A 108 -3.50 15.54 -11.07
N CYS A 109 -4.15 16.19 -10.12
CA CYS A 109 -3.81 16.08 -8.70
C CYS A 109 -5.06 16.11 -7.81
N GLY A 110 -4.91 15.74 -6.53
CA GLY A 110 -5.99 15.87 -5.56
C GLY A 110 -6.20 17.31 -5.10
N PHE A 111 -7.36 17.58 -4.52
CA PHE A 111 -7.78 18.93 -4.05
C PHE A 111 -6.82 19.54 -3.03
N ASN A 112 -6.15 18.71 -2.23
CA ASN A 112 -5.23 19.11 -1.15
C ASN A 112 -3.74 18.99 -1.55
N TYR A 113 -3.45 18.89 -2.84
CA TYR A 113 -2.08 18.73 -3.32
C TYR A 113 -1.22 19.95 -2.99
N ARG A 114 -0.02 19.67 -2.46
CA ARG A 114 1.00 20.66 -2.16
C ARG A 114 2.32 20.28 -2.84
N PHE A 115 3.07 21.29 -3.31
CA PHE A 115 4.35 21.09 -3.98
C PHE A 115 5.29 22.29 -3.80
N GLY A 116 6.51 22.12 -4.24
CA GLY A 116 7.54 23.15 -4.06
C GLY A 116 8.07 23.21 -2.62
N SER A 117 9.03 24.09 -2.40
CA SER A 117 9.67 24.24 -1.08
C SER A 117 8.65 24.50 0.02
N ALA A 118 8.76 23.74 1.11
CA ALA A 118 7.84 23.78 2.25
C ALA A 118 6.36 23.62 1.88
N GLY A 119 6.03 23.01 0.72
CA GLY A 119 4.66 22.87 0.25
C GLY A 119 3.98 24.21 -0.06
N SER A 120 4.74 25.22 -0.45
CA SER A 120 4.25 26.57 -0.73
C SER A 120 3.29 26.65 -1.93
N GLY A 121 3.41 25.73 -2.89
CA GLY A 121 2.49 25.63 -4.03
C GLY A 121 1.24 24.85 -3.66
N ASP A 122 0.11 25.33 -4.15
CA ASP A 122 -1.21 24.68 -4.05
C ASP A 122 -1.79 24.44 -5.46
N THR A 123 -3.00 23.91 -5.52
CA THR A 123 -3.69 23.61 -6.77
C THR A 123 -4.02 24.87 -7.60
N GLN A 124 -4.23 26.02 -6.95
CA GLN A 124 -4.48 27.29 -7.62
C GLN A 124 -3.21 27.81 -8.30
N LEU A 125 -2.07 27.77 -7.59
CA LEU A 125 -0.77 28.12 -8.16
C LEU A 125 -0.40 27.16 -9.29
N LEU A 126 -0.61 25.85 -9.13
CA LEU A 126 -0.35 24.86 -10.18
C LEU A 126 -1.15 25.18 -11.45
N THR A 127 -2.42 25.57 -11.29
CA THR A 127 -3.28 25.97 -12.42
C THR A 127 -2.77 27.25 -13.12
N LYS A 128 -2.29 28.24 -12.35
CA LYS A 128 -1.68 29.46 -12.90
C LYS A 128 -0.39 29.13 -13.68
N LEU A 129 0.47 28.30 -13.10
CA LEU A 129 1.70 27.84 -13.74
C LEU A 129 1.40 27.01 -15.00
N GLY A 130 0.35 26.18 -14.97
CA GLY A 130 -0.11 25.43 -16.12
C GLY A 130 -0.47 26.35 -17.32
N LYS A 131 -1.23 27.41 -17.08
CA LYS A 131 -1.54 28.43 -18.12
C LYS A 131 -0.28 29.10 -18.67
N ARG A 132 0.69 29.39 -17.80
CA ARG A 132 1.94 30.05 -18.19
C ARG A 132 2.87 29.12 -19.00
N PHE A 133 2.97 27.86 -18.60
CA PHE A 133 3.90 26.90 -19.18
C PHE A 133 3.27 25.95 -20.22
N GLY A 134 1.98 26.09 -20.51
CA GLY A 134 1.31 25.40 -21.61
C GLY A 134 0.81 23.99 -21.27
N PHE A 135 0.51 23.66 -20.00
CA PHE A 135 -0.16 22.43 -19.62
C PHE A 135 -1.49 22.68 -18.91
N ASN A 136 -2.44 21.76 -19.07
CA ASN A 136 -3.73 21.83 -18.39
C ASN A 136 -3.65 21.19 -17.00
N VAL A 137 -4.44 21.69 -16.05
CA VAL A 137 -4.52 21.13 -14.71
C VAL A 137 -5.94 20.67 -14.40
N THR A 138 -6.08 19.43 -13.90
CA THR A 138 -7.32 18.90 -13.38
C THR A 138 -7.16 18.61 -11.91
N VAL A 139 -8.01 19.22 -11.08
CA VAL A 139 -8.06 18.99 -9.64
C VAL A 139 -9.21 18.04 -9.36
N VAL A 140 -8.89 16.87 -8.82
CA VAL A 140 -9.89 15.87 -8.37
C VAL A 140 -10.36 16.24 -6.99
N GLY A 141 -11.68 16.30 -6.82
CA GLY A 141 -12.31 16.62 -5.55
C GLY A 141 -12.09 15.56 -4.48
N GLU A 142 -12.50 15.88 -3.29
CA GLU A 142 -12.47 14.99 -2.13
C GLU A 142 -13.35 13.75 -2.34
N ARG A 143 -12.86 12.57 -1.93
CA ARG A 143 -13.66 11.35 -1.88
C ARG A 143 -14.05 11.06 -0.44
N ILE A 144 -15.34 10.96 -0.19
CA ILE A 144 -15.92 10.67 1.12
C ILE A 144 -16.40 9.21 1.16
N SER A 145 -16.17 8.54 2.27
CA SER A 145 -16.69 7.20 2.57
C SER A 145 -17.03 7.11 4.06
N GLY A 146 -18.26 6.73 4.38
CA GLY A 146 -18.73 6.71 5.76
C GLY A 146 -18.73 8.08 6.45
N GLY A 147 -18.98 9.17 5.70
CA GLY A 147 -19.04 10.55 6.22
C GLY A 147 -17.67 11.23 6.43
N GLU A 148 -16.57 10.54 6.12
CA GLU A 148 -15.21 11.07 6.31
C GLU A 148 -14.36 10.93 5.04
N THR A 149 -13.34 11.80 4.91
CA THR A 149 -12.39 11.78 3.80
C THR A 149 -11.61 10.48 3.72
N VAL A 150 -11.49 9.93 2.52
CA VAL A 150 -10.59 8.81 2.24
C VAL A 150 -9.15 9.33 2.17
N SER A 151 -8.30 8.87 3.10
CA SER A 151 -6.89 9.29 3.18
C SER A 151 -5.99 8.16 3.69
N SER A 152 -4.70 8.22 3.32
CA SER A 152 -3.69 7.27 3.83
C SER A 152 -3.58 7.31 5.36
N SER A 153 -3.75 8.47 6.00
CA SER A 153 -3.71 8.58 7.47
C SER A 153 -4.86 7.83 8.12
N ARG A 154 -6.10 7.98 7.62
CA ARG A 154 -7.27 7.25 8.12
C ARG A 154 -7.10 5.73 7.92
N ILE A 155 -6.59 5.31 6.76
CA ILE A 155 -6.35 3.89 6.48
C ILE A 155 -5.31 3.31 7.44
N ARG A 156 -4.21 4.04 7.74
CA ARG A 156 -3.23 3.59 8.74
C ARG A 156 -3.87 3.41 10.12
N THR A 157 -4.69 4.35 10.56
CA THR A 157 -5.40 4.26 11.84
C THR A 157 -6.31 3.04 11.88
N LEU A 158 -7.07 2.75 10.83
CA LEU A 158 -7.95 1.59 10.74
C LEU A 158 -7.14 0.28 10.82
N ILE A 159 -6.06 0.16 10.05
CA ILE A 159 -5.20 -1.03 10.04
C ILE A 159 -4.55 -1.23 11.42
N SER A 160 -3.98 -0.17 12.00
CA SER A 160 -3.34 -0.24 13.32
C SER A 160 -4.32 -0.51 14.48
N SER A 161 -5.60 -0.31 14.29
CA SER A 161 -6.67 -0.63 15.25
C SER A 161 -7.41 -1.95 14.95
N GLY A 162 -6.95 -2.74 13.96
CA GLY A 162 -7.55 -4.02 13.60
C GLY A 162 -8.85 -3.92 12.78
N ARG A 163 -9.26 -2.71 12.36
CA ARG A 163 -10.47 -2.48 11.55
C ARG A 163 -10.19 -2.72 10.06
N ILE A 164 -9.78 -3.95 9.76
CA ILE A 164 -9.28 -4.34 8.43
C ILE A 164 -10.34 -4.22 7.35
N GLU A 165 -11.57 -4.66 7.62
CA GLU A 165 -12.67 -4.62 6.65
C GLU A 165 -12.96 -3.18 6.20
N GLU A 166 -12.95 -2.23 7.12
CA GLU A 166 -13.13 -0.82 6.80
C GLU A 166 -11.95 -0.25 6.02
N ALA A 167 -10.73 -0.62 6.40
CA ALA A 167 -9.54 -0.24 5.65
C ALA A 167 -9.60 -0.76 4.20
N ASN A 168 -10.05 -2.01 4.01
CA ASN A 168 -10.20 -2.65 2.71
C ASN A 168 -11.22 -1.92 1.82
N ILE A 169 -12.34 -1.44 2.40
CA ILE A 169 -13.31 -0.60 1.68
C ILE A 169 -12.64 0.68 1.15
N LEU A 170 -11.85 1.36 1.99
CA LEU A 170 -11.16 2.59 1.58
C LEU A 170 -10.04 2.34 0.57
N LEU A 171 -9.34 1.21 0.68
CA LEU A 171 -8.32 0.77 -0.26
C LEU A 171 -8.92 0.32 -1.60
N GLY A 172 -10.18 -0.19 -1.60
CA GLY A 172 -10.82 -0.83 -2.75
C GLY A 172 -10.19 -2.18 -3.09
N ARG A 173 -9.47 -2.78 -2.13
CA ARG A 173 -8.86 -4.12 -2.17
C ARG A 173 -8.50 -4.56 -0.76
N SER A 174 -8.14 -5.84 -0.59
CA SER A 174 -7.55 -6.29 0.67
C SER A 174 -6.21 -5.59 0.94
N PHE A 175 -6.00 -5.18 2.20
CA PHE A 175 -4.68 -4.77 2.68
C PHE A 175 -3.75 -5.97 2.61
N SER A 176 -2.53 -5.79 2.13
CA SER A 176 -1.59 -6.88 1.95
C SER A 176 -0.19 -6.54 2.43
N ILE A 177 0.52 -7.55 2.90
CA ILE A 177 1.93 -7.46 3.30
C ILE A 177 2.70 -8.57 2.59
N SER A 178 3.76 -8.18 1.88
CA SER A 178 4.69 -9.14 1.28
C SER A 178 5.91 -9.30 2.16
N GLY A 179 6.39 -10.55 2.29
CA GLY A 179 7.60 -10.86 3.04
C GLY A 179 8.22 -12.17 2.62
N THR A 180 9.46 -12.40 3.06
CA THR A 180 10.15 -13.68 2.86
C THR A 180 9.78 -14.65 3.96
N VAL A 181 9.56 -15.90 3.60
CA VAL A 181 9.31 -16.98 4.56
C VAL A 181 10.64 -17.47 5.12
N GLU A 182 10.80 -17.35 6.44
CA GLU A 182 12.00 -17.78 7.14
C GLU A 182 11.70 -18.90 8.14
N HIS A 183 12.76 -19.55 8.62
CA HIS A 183 12.65 -20.59 9.65
C HIS A 183 12.27 -19.99 11.00
N GLY A 184 11.14 -20.42 11.58
CA GLY A 184 10.74 -20.10 12.94
C GLY A 184 11.06 -21.22 13.92
N LYS A 185 10.50 -21.15 15.14
CA LYS A 185 10.67 -22.14 16.22
C LYS A 185 10.04 -23.51 15.91
N ARG A 186 9.34 -23.67 14.77
CA ARG A 186 8.69 -24.91 14.30
C ARG A 186 7.66 -25.52 15.26
N LEU A 187 7.20 -24.78 16.28
CA LEU A 187 6.23 -25.27 17.26
C LEU A 187 4.91 -25.69 16.60
N GLY A 188 4.43 -24.94 15.61
CA GLY A 188 3.22 -25.27 14.86
C GLY A 188 3.27 -26.67 14.23
N ARG A 189 4.45 -27.10 13.73
CA ARG A 189 4.62 -28.44 13.14
C ARG A 189 4.41 -29.54 14.16
N THR A 190 4.85 -29.36 15.42
CA THR A 190 4.69 -30.40 16.50
C THR A 190 3.25 -30.57 16.94
N ILE A 191 2.40 -29.55 16.70
CA ILE A 191 0.98 -29.57 17.07
C ILE A 191 0.03 -29.80 15.88
N GLY A 192 0.58 -30.05 14.68
CA GLY A 192 -0.21 -30.34 13.48
C GLY A 192 -0.68 -29.10 12.69
N PHE A 193 -0.18 -27.90 13.03
CA PHE A 193 -0.49 -26.63 12.33
C PHE A 193 0.80 -25.93 11.90
N PRO A 194 1.49 -26.45 10.84
CA PRO A 194 2.72 -25.84 10.36
C PRO A 194 2.47 -24.43 9.83
N THR A 195 3.22 -23.44 10.34
CA THR A 195 3.10 -22.04 9.94
C THR A 195 4.29 -21.56 9.13
N ALA A 196 4.04 -20.74 8.12
CA ALA A 196 5.04 -19.94 7.44
C ALA A 196 5.30 -18.67 8.28
N ASN A 197 6.57 -18.44 8.64
CA ASN A 197 6.97 -17.22 9.33
C ASN A 197 7.34 -16.18 8.27
N VAL A 198 6.49 -15.17 8.09
CA VAL A 198 6.66 -14.12 7.08
C VAL A 198 7.19 -12.87 7.75
N TYR A 199 8.32 -12.39 7.27
CA TYR A 199 8.96 -11.17 7.77
C TYR A 199 8.74 -10.03 6.78
N PRO A 200 7.97 -8.99 7.15
CA PRO A 200 7.72 -7.83 6.30
C PRO A 200 8.98 -6.98 6.12
N GLN A 201 9.02 -6.19 5.06
CA GLN A 201 10.08 -5.22 4.87
C GLN A 201 10.06 -4.14 5.97
N SER A 202 11.24 -3.63 6.32
CA SER A 202 11.35 -2.52 7.27
C SER A 202 10.54 -1.32 6.82
N GLY A 203 9.82 -0.69 7.75
CA GLY A 203 8.95 0.46 7.49
C GLY A 203 7.55 0.11 6.96
N ALA A 204 7.23 -1.18 6.74
CA ALA A 204 5.88 -1.58 6.39
C ALA A 204 4.89 -1.34 7.55
N LEU A 205 3.69 -0.89 7.21
CA LEU A 205 2.60 -0.80 8.17
C LEU A 205 2.16 -2.20 8.58
N LEU A 206 1.96 -2.40 9.89
CA LEU A 206 1.45 -3.65 10.42
C LEU A 206 0.08 -3.45 11.03
N PRO A 207 -0.80 -4.46 10.91
CA PRO A 207 -2.08 -4.43 11.60
C PRO A 207 -1.86 -4.64 13.11
N MET A 208 -2.89 -4.32 13.90
CA MET A 208 -2.94 -4.62 15.32
C MET A 208 -2.58 -6.09 15.58
N SER A 209 -1.83 -6.38 16.66
CA SER A 209 -1.54 -7.76 17.06
C SER A 209 -2.80 -8.59 17.25
N GLY A 210 -2.84 -9.79 16.66
CA GLY A 210 -4.00 -10.65 16.71
C GLY A 210 -4.06 -11.67 15.57
N VAL A 211 -5.17 -12.36 15.49
CA VAL A 211 -5.43 -13.41 14.51
C VAL A 211 -6.38 -12.88 13.45
N TYR A 212 -6.03 -13.12 12.20
CA TYR A 212 -6.73 -12.63 11.00
C TYR A 212 -7.07 -13.77 10.05
N GLU A 213 -8.22 -13.68 9.42
CA GLU A 213 -8.47 -14.39 8.18
C GLU A 213 -7.69 -13.71 7.07
N THR A 214 -6.96 -14.52 6.32
CA THR A 214 -6.07 -14.04 5.26
C THR A 214 -6.18 -14.91 4.02
N VAL A 215 -5.70 -14.39 2.89
CA VAL A 215 -5.50 -15.13 1.64
C VAL A 215 -4.03 -15.01 1.27
N VAL A 216 -3.44 -16.12 0.88
CA VAL A 216 -2.04 -16.15 0.39
C VAL A 216 -2.05 -16.58 -1.06
N GLU A 217 -1.34 -15.82 -1.90
CA GLU A 217 -1.12 -16.21 -3.29
C GLU A 217 0.21 -16.97 -3.39
N ILE A 218 0.13 -18.22 -3.90
CA ILE A 218 1.27 -19.10 -4.11
C ILE A 218 1.15 -19.68 -5.52
N ASN A 219 2.15 -19.43 -6.38
CA ASN A 219 2.18 -19.93 -7.77
C ASN A 219 0.91 -19.59 -8.59
N GLY A 220 0.29 -18.45 -8.32
CA GLY A 220 -0.95 -18.02 -8.98
C GLY A 220 -2.24 -18.57 -8.37
N GLU A 221 -2.15 -19.45 -7.37
CA GLU A 221 -3.31 -19.94 -6.60
C GLU A 221 -3.52 -19.09 -5.35
N ARG A 222 -4.79 -18.77 -5.08
CA ARG A 222 -5.22 -18.02 -3.89
C ARG A 222 -5.75 -18.99 -2.85
N LEU A 223 -5.03 -19.13 -1.76
CA LEU A 223 -5.29 -20.09 -0.69
C LEU A 223 -5.75 -19.37 0.58
N SER A 224 -6.83 -19.84 1.18
CA SER A 224 -7.30 -19.35 2.48
C SER A 224 -6.31 -19.72 3.57
N ALA A 225 -6.08 -18.78 4.49
CA ALA A 225 -5.11 -18.92 5.56
C ALA A 225 -5.58 -18.21 6.84
N ILE A 226 -4.93 -18.55 7.95
CA ILE A 226 -5.00 -17.78 9.19
C ILE A 226 -3.61 -17.21 9.46
N THR A 227 -3.55 -15.91 9.75
CA THR A 227 -2.31 -15.24 10.10
C THR A 227 -2.39 -14.67 11.52
N ASN A 228 -1.46 -15.05 12.37
CA ASN A 228 -1.21 -14.38 13.64
C ASN A 228 -0.14 -13.30 13.42
N THR A 229 -0.47 -12.07 13.77
CA THR A 229 0.47 -10.94 13.78
C THR A 229 0.85 -10.64 15.23
N GLY A 230 2.14 -10.58 15.53
CA GLY A 230 2.61 -10.30 16.89
C GLY A 230 4.02 -9.75 16.90
N THR A 231 4.40 -9.16 18.02
CA THR A 231 5.78 -8.74 18.29
C THR A 231 6.50 -9.83 19.07
N ASN A 232 7.67 -10.24 18.58
CA ASN A 232 8.56 -11.08 19.38
C ASN A 232 9.59 -10.16 20.05
N PRO A 233 9.63 -10.07 21.40
CA PRO A 233 10.70 -9.36 22.09
C PRO A 233 11.98 -10.21 21.98
N THR A 234 12.74 -10.01 20.90
CA THR A 234 14.13 -10.48 20.83
C THR A 234 15.03 -9.36 21.30
N VAL A 235 16.06 -9.69 22.06
CA VAL A 235 16.98 -8.75 22.70
C VAL A 235 17.33 -7.59 21.78
N GLY A 236 16.78 -6.38 22.07
CA GLY A 236 17.15 -5.11 21.45
C GLY A 236 16.38 -4.64 20.20
N LYS A 237 15.47 -5.44 19.60
CA LYS A 237 14.55 -5.00 18.53
C LYS A 237 13.27 -5.81 18.59
N GLU A 238 12.13 -5.13 18.62
CA GLU A 238 10.84 -5.75 18.35
C GLU A 238 10.81 -6.16 16.88
N THR A 239 11.03 -7.44 16.60
CA THR A 239 10.90 -7.98 15.26
C THR A 239 9.45 -8.41 15.06
N LEU A 240 8.75 -7.70 14.22
CA LEU A 240 7.38 -8.00 13.84
C LEU A 240 7.36 -9.25 12.98
N ARG A 241 6.50 -10.19 13.33
CA ARG A 241 6.39 -11.49 12.68
C ARG A 241 4.93 -11.79 12.36
N MET A 242 4.71 -12.31 11.17
CA MET A 242 3.44 -12.91 10.77
C MET A 242 3.62 -14.43 10.71
N GLU A 243 2.87 -15.15 11.52
CA GLU A 243 2.80 -16.61 11.47
C GLU A 243 1.54 -17.01 10.69
N THR A 244 1.71 -17.48 9.47
CA THR A 244 0.62 -17.82 8.56
C THR A 244 0.47 -19.32 8.42
N TYR A 245 -0.67 -19.86 8.83
CA TYR A 245 -1.08 -21.24 8.60
C TYR A 245 -1.95 -21.32 7.35
N ILE A 246 -1.56 -22.18 6.41
CA ILE A 246 -2.25 -22.39 5.14
C ILE A 246 -2.68 -23.87 5.09
N PRO A 247 -3.98 -24.18 5.36
CA PRO A 247 -4.44 -25.56 5.53
C PRO A 247 -4.18 -26.49 4.32
N SER A 248 -4.24 -25.93 3.10
CA SER A 248 -4.10 -26.67 1.86
C SER A 248 -2.70 -26.63 1.23
N ALA A 249 -1.72 -26.02 1.89
CA ALA A 249 -0.37 -25.92 1.32
C ALA A 249 0.50 -27.10 1.75
N GLU A 250 0.80 -27.99 0.81
CA GLU A 250 1.83 -29.06 0.96
C GLU A 250 3.21 -28.62 0.41
N VAL A 251 3.38 -27.33 0.12
CA VAL A 251 4.56 -26.81 -0.57
C VAL A 251 5.57 -26.25 0.43
N ASP A 252 6.86 -26.55 0.20
CA ASP A 252 7.94 -25.86 0.93
C ASP A 252 8.02 -24.38 0.47
N LEU A 253 7.75 -23.49 1.44
CA LEU A 253 7.73 -22.05 1.24
C LEU A 253 9.00 -21.34 1.72
N TYR A 254 9.94 -22.06 2.33
CA TYR A 254 11.16 -21.44 2.86
C TYR A 254 11.97 -20.72 1.79
N GLY A 255 12.41 -19.51 2.11
CA GLY A 255 13.12 -18.60 1.20
C GLY A 255 12.26 -17.97 0.10
N LYS A 256 11.00 -18.39 -0.03
CA LYS A 256 10.09 -17.78 -1.02
C LYS A 256 9.48 -16.50 -0.45
N ARG A 257 9.27 -15.54 -1.34
CA ARG A 257 8.49 -14.33 -1.04
C ARG A 257 7.02 -14.64 -1.29
N ILE A 258 6.18 -14.37 -0.30
CA ILE A 258 4.73 -14.51 -0.41
C ILE A 258 4.04 -13.21 -0.03
N THR A 259 2.81 -13.05 -0.51
CA THR A 259 1.94 -11.92 -0.16
C THR A 259 0.77 -12.45 0.66
N VAL A 260 0.58 -11.86 1.85
CA VAL A 260 -0.52 -12.17 2.75
C VAL A 260 -1.53 -11.03 2.67
N GLU A 261 -2.72 -11.32 2.17
CA GLU A 261 -3.85 -10.40 2.06
C GLU A 261 -4.74 -10.55 3.29
N PHE A 262 -4.98 -9.46 4.00
CA PHE A 262 -5.81 -9.43 5.22
C PHE A 262 -7.29 -9.22 4.85
N VAL A 263 -8.13 -10.18 5.19
CA VAL A 263 -9.57 -10.16 4.89
C VAL A 263 -10.35 -9.54 6.04
N ARG A 264 -10.21 -10.11 7.26
CA ARG A 264 -10.86 -9.60 8.47
C ARG A 264 -10.10 -9.96 9.74
N PHE A 265 -10.36 -9.20 10.79
CA PHE A 265 -9.89 -9.49 12.14
C PHE A 265 -10.76 -10.57 12.76
N ILE A 266 -10.15 -11.61 13.36
CA ILE A 266 -10.85 -12.69 14.04
C ILE A 266 -10.88 -12.43 15.55
N ARG A 267 -9.71 -12.24 16.17
CA ARG A 267 -9.58 -12.04 17.62
C ARG A 267 -8.21 -11.48 18.02
N PRO A 268 -8.07 -10.88 19.22
CA PRO A 268 -6.77 -10.54 19.77
C PRO A 268 -5.94 -11.78 20.09
N GLU A 269 -4.64 -11.58 20.32
CA GLU A 269 -3.77 -12.63 20.86
C GLU A 269 -4.26 -13.10 22.24
N LYS A 270 -4.13 -14.40 22.49
CA LYS A 270 -4.55 -15.03 23.74
C LYS A 270 -3.47 -15.98 24.23
N LYS A 271 -3.19 -15.96 25.52
CA LYS A 271 -2.36 -17.00 26.18
C LYS A 271 -3.21 -18.23 26.44
N PHE A 272 -2.64 -19.40 26.23
CA PHE A 272 -3.30 -20.68 26.46
C PHE A 272 -2.66 -21.41 27.63
N SER A 273 -3.47 -22.14 28.40
CA SER A 273 -3.04 -22.93 29.54
C SER A 273 -2.15 -24.11 29.11
N ASP A 274 -2.45 -24.67 27.95
CA ASP A 274 -1.80 -25.86 27.41
C ASP A 274 -1.93 -25.95 25.89
N LEU A 275 -1.23 -26.91 25.28
CA LEU A 275 -1.22 -27.11 23.84
C LEU A 275 -2.57 -27.58 23.29
N GLU A 276 -3.38 -28.30 24.06
CA GLU A 276 -4.68 -28.77 23.62
C GLU A 276 -5.69 -27.61 23.55
N ALA A 277 -5.62 -26.67 24.48
CA ALA A 277 -6.41 -25.43 24.41
C ALA A 277 -6.04 -24.59 23.19
N LEU A 278 -4.75 -24.48 22.86
CA LEU A 278 -4.29 -23.82 21.63
C LEU A 278 -4.83 -24.51 20.37
N LYS A 279 -4.73 -25.85 20.28
CA LYS A 279 -5.24 -26.61 19.14
C LYS A 279 -6.74 -26.44 18.95
N ARG A 280 -7.53 -26.48 20.04
CA ARG A 280 -8.99 -26.23 19.97
C ARG A 280 -9.28 -24.86 19.39
N GLN A 281 -8.61 -23.83 19.88
CA GLN A 281 -8.82 -22.46 19.38
C GLN A 281 -8.45 -22.32 17.91
N ILE A 282 -7.34 -22.90 17.46
CA ILE A 282 -6.96 -22.86 16.02
C ILE A 282 -8.04 -23.54 15.17
N ARG A 283 -8.61 -24.67 15.61
CA ARG A 283 -9.70 -25.34 14.89
C ARG A 283 -10.98 -24.47 14.83
N GLU A 284 -11.30 -23.77 15.93
CA GLU A 284 -12.42 -22.83 15.96
C GLU A 284 -12.20 -21.67 14.99
N ASP A 285 -11.00 -21.08 14.99
CA ASP A 285 -10.62 -20.01 14.06
C ASP A 285 -10.75 -20.49 12.59
N LEU A 286 -10.28 -21.71 12.29
CA LEU A 286 -10.40 -22.34 10.95
C LEU A 286 -11.83 -22.62 10.53
N ASN A 287 -12.70 -23.07 11.44
CA ASN A 287 -14.09 -23.33 11.13
C ASN A 287 -14.83 -22.06 10.67
N GLY A 288 -14.44 -20.91 11.19
CA GLY A 288 -14.93 -19.61 10.75
C GLY A 288 -14.57 -19.27 9.30
N ILE A 289 -13.47 -19.82 8.79
CA ILE A 289 -12.99 -19.63 7.40
C ILE A 289 -13.60 -20.65 6.44
N ALA A 290 -13.80 -21.90 6.87
CA ALA A 290 -14.34 -22.96 6.04
C ALA A 290 -15.73 -22.63 5.46
N ALA A 291 -16.53 -21.81 6.14
CA ALA A 291 -17.79 -21.28 5.64
C ALA A 291 -17.63 -20.33 4.42
N PHE A 292 -16.45 -19.76 4.23
CA PHE A 292 -16.12 -18.87 3.10
C PHE A 292 -15.66 -19.65 1.85
N ASN A 293 -15.02 -20.82 2.04
CA ASN A 293 -14.51 -21.65 0.94
C ASN A 293 -15.60 -22.26 0.04
N ASN A 294 -16.86 -22.22 0.45
CA ASN A 294 -18.01 -22.67 -0.36
C ASN A 294 -18.61 -21.60 -1.27
N LYS A 295 -18.13 -20.36 -1.19
CA LYS A 295 -18.45 -19.32 -2.18
C LYS A 295 -17.25 -19.19 -3.11
N LYS A 296 -17.30 -19.87 -4.27
CA LYS A 296 -16.35 -19.62 -5.38
C LYS A 296 -16.30 -18.12 -5.64
N ILE A 297 -15.12 -17.52 -5.43
CA ILE A 297 -14.78 -16.18 -5.88
C ILE A 297 -14.56 -16.21 -7.39
#